data_a44d60f1f9a98a345f51fa1321a893ca
#
_entry.id   a44d60f1f9a98a345f51fa1321a893ca
#
_cell.length_a   1.000
_cell.length_b   1.000
_cell.length_c   1.000
_cell.angle_alpha   90.00
_cell.angle_beta   90.00
_cell.angle_gamma   90.00
#
_symmetry.space_group_name_H-M   'P 1'
#
loop_
_entity.id
_entity.type
_entity.pdbx_description
1 polymer ?
#
loop_
_entity_poly.entity_id
_entity_poly.type
_entity_poly.pdbx_seq_one_letter_code
_entity_poly.pdbx_strand_id
1 'polypeptide(L)'
;MITGSKELIRDINSNLVLETIINSGPISRAMISKKLGLTKATISAIVQDLMDKKLVIEIGSDDTSMGRKPILLSFQKDAGYAISIDLGVNMIYGLRTNLAGEIHTKKHIKTPKTAGNIIQIITEFIKSLIEEHSDTTYGLVGIALGIHGVVNNNKIIFTPYFDLSGIELKKELEDSFKVPTYL
;
A
#
# COMPACT_ATOMS: atom_id res chain seq x y z
N MET A 1 -22.23 24.32 8.72
CA MET A 1 -22.62 22.90 8.74
C MET A 1 -22.28 22.34 7.36
N ILE A 2 -21.16 21.62 7.23
CA ILE A 2 -20.78 20.99 5.94
C ILE A 2 -21.64 19.74 5.83
N THR A 3 -22.72 19.83 5.05
CA THR A 3 -23.47 18.67 4.60
C THR A 3 -22.53 17.89 3.69
N GLY A 4 -21.99 16.78 4.18
CA GLY A 4 -21.18 15.88 3.36
C GLY A 4 -21.98 15.50 2.13
N SER A 5 -21.40 15.69 0.93
CA SER A 5 -22.05 15.26 -0.31
C SER A 5 -22.33 13.76 -0.22
N LYS A 6 -23.34 13.26 -0.89
CA LYS A 6 -23.63 11.80 -0.96
C LYS A 6 -22.41 11.00 -1.39
N GLU A 7 -21.55 11.60 -2.18
CA GLU A 7 -20.30 11.06 -2.69
C GLU A 7 -19.27 10.86 -1.54
N LEU A 8 -19.05 11.88 -0.71
CA LEU A 8 -18.16 11.79 0.43
C LEU A 8 -18.59 10.70 1.43
N ILE A 9 -19.91 10.59 1.69
CA ILE A 9 -20.45 9.54 2.58
C ILE A 9 -20.22 8.16 1.95
N ARG A 10 -20.39 8.03 0.63
CA ARG A 10 -20.12 6.77 -0.08
C ARG A 10 -18.65 6.38 0.02
N ASP A 11 -17.72 7.33 -0.17
CA ASP A 11 -16.28 7.09 -0.09
C ASP A 11 -15.86 6.69 1.33
N ILE A 12 -16.37 7.37 2.35
CA ILE A 12 -16.12 7.01 3.74
C ILE A 12 -16.64 5.59 4.03
N ASN A 13 -17.84 5.25 3.61
CA ASN A 13 -18.41 3.92 3.81
C ASN A 13 -17.62 2.85 3.03
N SER A 14 -17.17 3.16 1.82
CA SER A 14 -16.33 2.24 1.02
C SER A 14 -15.01 1.93 1.73
N ASN A 15 -14.35 2.95 2.27
CA ASN A 15 -13.11 2.78 3.03
C ASN A 15 -13.35 1.95 4.30
N LEU A 16 -14.41 2.23 5.07
CA LEU A 16 -14.75 1.45 6.28
C LEU A 16 -15.05 -0.02 5.96
N VAL A 17 -15.73 -0.30 4.85
CA VAL A 17 -16.00 -1.68 4.40
C VAL A 17 -14.68 -2.37 4.02
N LEU A 18 -13.82 -1.72 3.24
CA LEU A 18 -12.53 -2.27 2.85
C LEU A 18 -11.64 -2.54 4.06
N GLU A 19 -11.51 -1.58 4.98
CA GLU A 19 -10.77 -1.75 6.24
C GLU A 19 -11.33 -2.92 7.08
N THR A 20 -12.66 -3.06 7.12
CA THR A 20 -13.29 -4.17 7.84
C THR A 20 -12.91 -5.52 7.23
N ILE A 21 -12.85 -5.63 5.90
CA ILE A 21 -12.42 -6.85 5.21
C ILE A 21 -10.94 -7.13 5.45
N ILE A 22 -10.07 -6.11 5.37
CA ILE A 22 -8.63 -6.26 5.63
C ILE A 22 -8.37 -6.76 7.05
N ASN A 23 -8.99 -6.10 8.05
CA ASN A 23 -8.70 -6.34 9.46
C ASN A 23 -9.40 -7.59 10.05
N SER A 24 -10.47 -8.07 9.41
CA SER A 24 -11.24 -9.21 9.94
C SER A 24 -10.88 -10.55 9.29
N GLY A 25 -10.05 -10.55 8.23
CA GLY A 25 -9.84 -11.72 7.39
C GLY A 25 -11.12 -12.08 6.61
N PRO A 26 -11.31 -13.32 6.18
CA PRO A 26 -12.51 -13.72 5.45
C PRO A 26 -13.79 -13.42 6.23
N ILE A 27 -14.67 -12.60 5.64
CA ILE A 27 -15.88 -12.11 6.32
C ILE A 27 -17.08 -12.05 5.36
N SER A 28 -18.28 -12.38 5.83
CA SER A 28 -19.49 -12.30 5.02
C SER A 28 -20.09 -10.88 4.99
N ARG A 29 -20.84 -10.57 3.91
CA ARG A 29 -21.59 -9.30 3.78
C ARG A 29 -22.52 -9.05 4.98
N ALA A 30 -23.12 -10.11 5.53
CA ALA A 30 -24.00 -9.99 6.69
C ALA A 30 -23.24 -9.57 7.95
N MET A 31 -22.04 -10.10 8.16
CA MET A 31 -21.20 -9.73 9.30
C MET A 31 -20.68 -8.29 9.16
N ILE A 32 -20.30 -7.85 7.95
CA ILE A 32 -19.90 -6.46 7.69
C ILE A 32 -21.07 -5.52 7.99
N SER A 33 -22.28 -5.84 7.49
CA SER A 33 -23.50 -5.08 7.76
C SER A 33 -23.75 -4.93 9.27
N LYS A 34 -23.61 -6.02 10.04
CA LYS A 34 -23.76 -6.00 11.50
C LYS A 34 -22.68 -5.15 12.18
N LYS A 35 -21.42 -5.25 11.76
CA LYS A 35 -20.30 -4.49 12.35
C LYS A 35 -20.41 -2.98 12.12
N LEU A 36 -20.82 -2.58 10.91
CA LEU A 36 -20.84 -1.17 10.51
C LEU A 36 -22.21 -0.49 10.68
N GLY A 37 -23.26 -1.25 11.00
CA GLY A 37 -24.63 -0.71 11.08
C GLY A 37 -25.20 -0.24 9.75
N LEU A 38 -24.59 -0.66 8.62
CA LEU A 38 -25.04 -0.31 7.28
C LEU A 38 -26.05 -1.34 6.75
N THR A 39 -26.97 -0.92 5.88
CA THR A 39 -27.95 -1.83 5.29
C THR A 39 -27.28 -2.89 4.40
N LYS A 40 -27.90 -4.07 4.27
CA LYS A 40 -27.41 -5.13 3.38
C LYS A 40 -27.28 -4.66 1.93
N ALA A 41 -28.20 -3.80 1.48
CA ALA A 41 -28.19 -3.23 0.12
C ALA A 41 -26.95 -2.33 -0.07
N THR A 42 -26.66 -1.46 0.90
CA THR A 42 -25.47 -0.60 0.90
C THR A 42 -24.18 -1.41 0.85
N ILE A 43 -24.06 -2.42 1.73
CA ILE A 43 -22.89 -3.31 1.74
C ILE A 43 -22.73 -4.04 0.41
N SER A 44 -23.83 -4.58 -0.16
CA SER A 44 -23.75 -5.30 -1.44
C SER A 44 -23.26 -4.40 -2.58
N ALA A 45 -23.73 -3.16 -2.64
CA ALA A 45 -23.29 -2.20 -3.66
C ALA A 45 -21.82 -1.82 -3.50
N ILE A 46 -21.36 -1.56 -2.26
CA ILE A 46 -19.96 -1.23 -1.98
C ILE A 46 -19.04 -2.42 -2.28
N VAL A 47 -19.41 -3.61 -1.84
CA VAL A 47 -18.60 -4.82 -2.09
C VAL A 47 -18.50 -5.11 -3.58
N GLN A 48 -19.59 -4.91 -4.35
CA GLN A 48 -19.53 -5.06 -5.80
C GLN A 48 -18.53 -4.08 -6.43
N ASP A 49 -18.58 -2.79 -6.05
CA ASP A 49 -17.62 -1.78 -6.50
C ASP A 49 -16.17 -2.15 -6.16
N LEU A 50 -15.92 -2.68 -4.95
CA LEU A 50 -14.58 -3.14 -4.54
C LEU A 50 -14.12 -4.39 -5.31
N MET A 51 -15.04 -5.27 -5.67
CA MET A 51 -14.74 -6.44 -6.52
C MET A 51 -14.44 -6.02 -7.96
N ASP A 52 -15.20 -5.08 -8.51
CA ASP A 52 -14.97 -4.53 -9.85
C ASP A 52 -13.60 -3.84 -9.91
N LYS A 53 -13.18 -3.19 -8.82
CA LYS A 53 -11.83 -2.64 -8.62
C LYS A 53 -10.75 -3.68 -8.32
N LYS A 54 -11.07 -4.97 -8.28
CA LYS A 54 -10.12 -6.04 -7.96
C LYS A 54 -9.43 -5.91 -6.59
N LEU A 55 -10.06 -5.24 -5.64
CA LEU A 55 -9.56 -5.11 -4.25
C LEU A 55 -10.11 -6.16 -3.31
N VAL A 56 -11.25 -6.77 -3.67
CA VAL A 56 -11.93 -7.80 -2.89
C VAL A 56 -12.30 -8.97 -3.80
N ILE A 57 -12.22 -10.19 -3.26
CA ILE A 57 -12.64 -11.42 -3.94
C ILE A 57 -13.57 -12.23 -3.05
N GLU A 58 -14.36 -13.10 -3.67
CA GLU A 58 -15.12 -14.16 -3.01
C GLU A 58 -14.27 -15.43 -2.92
N ILE A 59 -14.10 -16.00 -1.72
CA ILE A 59 -13.23 -17.16 -1.46
C ILE A 59 -14.00 -18.40 -1.00
N GLY A 60 -15.20 -18.62 -1.48
CA GLY A 60 -16.00 -19.76 -1.11
C GLY A 60 -16.95 -19.51 0.07
N SER A 61 -17.38 -20.55 0.74
CA SER A 61 -18.35 -20.48 1.82
C SER A 61 -17.82 -21.13 3.09
N ASP A 62 -18.20 -20.57 4.24
CA ASP A 62 -17.91 -21.16 5.54
C ASP A 62 -18.62 -22.50 5.73
N ASP A 63 -18.01 -23.46 6.43
CA ASP A 63 -18.64 -24.75 6.73
C ASP A 63 -19.67 -24.59 7.86
N THR A 64 -20.93 -24.38 7.46
CA THR A 64 -22.04 -24.36 8.41
C THR A 64 -22.91 -25.61 8.21
N SER A 65 -23.26 -26.27 9.29
CA SER A 65 -24.05 -27.49 9.31
C SER A 65 -25.54 -27.29 8.98
N MET A 66 -26.02 -26.03 8.91
CA MET A 66 -27.43 -25.71 8.65
C MET A 66 -27.57 -24.42 7.80
N GLY A 67 -28.21 -24.54 6.63
CA GLY A 67 -28.63 -23.42 5.78
C GLY A 67 -27.69 -23.11 4.60
N ARG A 68 -28.05 -22.06 3.81
CA ARG A 68 -27.23 -21.59 2.68
C ARG A 68 -25.95 -21.00 3.22
N LYS A 69 -24.84 -21.60 2.85
CA LYS A 69 -23.49 -21.18 3.25
C LYS A 69 -23.23 -19.70 2.84
N PRO A 70 -22.81 -18.83 3.77
CA PRO A 70 -22.49 -17.45 3.42
C PRO A 70 -21.22 -17.40 2.56
N ILE A 71 -21.24 -16.59 1.51
CA ILE A 71 -20.05 -16.33 0.70
C ILE A 71 -19.13 -15.42 1.52
N LEU A 72 -17.88 -15.82 1.65
CA LEU A 72 -16.83 -15.06 2.35
C LEU A 72 -16.09 -14.16 1.36
N LEU A 73 -15.77 -12.97 1.84
CA LEU A 73 -15.00 -11.94 1.15
C LEU A 73 -13.61 -11.87 1.73
N SER A 74 -12.61 -11.73 0.87
CA SER A 74 -11.21 -11.53 1.26
C SER A 74 -10.61 -10.36 0.51
N PHE A 75 -9.65 -9.70 1.14
CA PHE A 75 -8.86 -8.66 0.51
C PHE A 75 -7.90 -9.27 -0.53
N GLN A 76 -7.85 -8.66 -1.70
CA GLN A 76 -6.93 -9.06 -2.78
C GLN A 76 -5.56 -8.42 -2.55
N LYS A 77 -4.82 -8.97 -1.59
CA LYS A 77 -3.53 -8.42 -1.14
C LYS A 77 -2.48 -8.30 -2.25
N ASP A 78 -2.57 -9.16 -3.27
CA ASP A 78 -1.63 -9.19 -4.38
C ASP A 78 -2.10 -8.36 -5.59
N ALA A 79 -3.13 -7.51 -5.41
CA ALA A 79 -3.60 -6.60 -6.47
C ALA A 79 -2.59 -5.50 -6.83
N GLY A 80 -1.64 -5.20 -5.94
CA GLY A 80 -0.56 -4.24 -6.12
C GLY A 80 0.57 -4.50 -5.14
N TYR A 81 1.59 -3.66 -5.17
CA TYR A 81 2.73 -3.77 -4.26
C TYR A 81 3.30 -2.41 -3.89
N ALA A 82 3.98 -2.35 -2.75
CA ALA A 82 4.76 -1.19 -2.30
C ALA A 82 6.24 -1.54 -2.22
N ILE A 83 7.10 -0.52 -2.32
CA ILE A 83 8.54 -0.65 -2.12
C ILE A 83 8.96 0.18 -0.92
N SER A 84 9.73 -0.41 -0.03
CA SER A 84 10.35 0.26 1.10
C SER A 84 11.87 0.19 0.95
N ILE A 85 12.54 1.34 1.08
CA ILE A 85 13.99 1.48 1.04
C ILE A 85 14.47 1.97 2.40
N ASP A 86 15.49 1.35 2.95
CA ASP A 86 16.24 1.86 4.10
C ASP A 86 17.62 2.31 3.62
N LEU A 87 17.84 3.62 3.60
CA LEU A 87 19.10 4.24 3.25
C LEU A 87 20.04 4.27 4.45
N GLY A 88 20.66 3.12 4.73
CA GLY A 88 21.64 2.98 5.80
C GLY A 88 23.03 3.50 5.42
N VAL A 89 23.90 3.63 6.42
CA VAL A 89 25.26 4.17 6.28
C VAL A 89 26.15 3.31 5.38
N ASN A 90 26.09 1.98 5.53
CA ASN A 90 26.94 1.04 4.81
C ASN A 90 26.20 0.28 3.72
N MET A 91 24.91 0.05 3.91
CA MET A 91 24.05 -0.75 3.04
C MET A 91 22.72 -0.06 2.84
N ILE A 92 22.21 -0.13 1.62
CA ILE A 92 20.85 0.22 1.27
C ILE A 92 20.08 -1.08 1.20
N TYR A 93 19.01 -1.20 1.99
CA TYR A 93 18.09 -2.34 1.94
C TYR A 93 16.83 -1.96 1.21
N GLY A 94 16.29 -2.88 0.42
CA GLY A 94 15.04 -2.72 -0.29
C GLY A 94 14.12 -3.90 -0.06
N LEU A 95 12.84 -3.60 0.19
CA LEU A 95 11.77 -4.58 0.33
C LEU A 95 10.69 -4.28 -0.70
N ARG A 96 10.16 -5.32 -1.32
CA ARG A 96 8.89 -5.29 -2.03
C ARG A 96 7.88 -6.09 -1.24
N THR A 97 6.75 -5.47 -0.92
CA THR A 97 5.66 -6.08 -0.17
C THR A 97 4.38 -6.04 -1.00
N ASN A 98 3.48 -7.00 -0.78
CA ASN A 98 2.10 -6.85 -1.27
C ASN A 98 1.34 -5.78 -0.45
N LEU A 99 0.07 -5.55 -0.79
CA LEU A 99 -0.78 -4.54 -0.14
C LEU A 99 -1.13 -4.88 1.33
N ALA A 100 -0.86 -6.10 1.78
CA ALA A 100 -0.99 -6.52 3.19
C ALA A 100 0.33 -6.42 3.97
N GLY A 101 1.43 -5.97 3.34
CA GLY A 101 2.74 -5.84 3.97
C GLY A 101 3.55 -7.13 4.01
N GLU A 102 3.11 -8.21 3.36
CA GLU A 102 3.90 -9.45 3.26
C GLU A 102 5.06 -9.24 2.29
N ILE A 103 6.26 -9.64 2.72
CA ILE A 103 7.50 -9.44 1.97
C ILE A 103 7.58 -10.49 0.85
N HIS A 104 7.67 -10.04 -0.39
CA HIS A 104 7.89 -10.88 -1.57
C HIS A 104 9.35 -10.90 -1.99
N THR A 105 10.02 -9.76 -1.92
CA THR A 105 11.42 -9.62 -2.33
C THR A 105 12.19 -8.81 -1.31
N LYS A 106 13.42 -9.21 -1.03
CA LYS A 106 14.38 -8.48 -0.21
C LYS A 106 15.72 -8.44 -0.92
N LYS A 107 16.22 -7.23 -1.17
CA LYS A 107 17.54 -6.98 -1.77
C LYS A 107 18.34 -6.00 -0.94
N HIS A 108 19.63 -5.94 -1.19
CA HIS A 108 20.50 -4.91 -0.64
C HIS A 108 21.66 -4.61 -1.60
N ILE A 109 22.16 -3.38 -1.49
CA ILE A 109 23.35 -2.91 -2.19
C ILE A 109 24.23 -2.12 -1.23
N LYS A 110 25.50 -1.94 -1.57
CA LYS A 110 26.40 -1.07 -0.78
C LYS A 110 25.99 0.39 -0.95
N THR A 111 25.98 1.12 0.15
CA THR A 111 25.77 2.57 0.12
C THR A 111 26.98 3.24 -0.56
N PRO A 112 26.77 4.19 -1.49
CA PRO A 112 27.86 4.93 -2.11
C PRO A 112 28.57 5.78 -1.07
N LYS A 113 29.88 6.05 -1.29
CA LYS A 113 30.67 6.88 -0.39
C LYS A 113 30.35 8.38 -0.46
N THR A 114 29.68 8.81 -1.53
CA THR A 114 29.32 10.21 -1.77
C THR A 114 27.88 10.33 -2.21
N ALA A 115 27.21 11.42 -1.87
CA ALA A 115 25.81 11.67 -2.20
C ALA A 115 25.58 12.02 -3.69
N GLY A 116 26.61 12.29 -4.47
CA GLY A 116 26.48 12.85 -5.83
C GLY A 116 25.61 12.02 -6.80
N ASN A 117 25.52 10.71 -6.61
CA ASN A 117 24.73 9.82 -7.48
C ASN A 117 23.61 9.11 -6.72
N ILE A 118 23.26 9.57 -5.53
CA ILE A 118 22.35 8.82 -4.65
C ILE A 118 20.96 8.62 -5.25
N ILE A 119 20.43 9.64 -5.93
CA ILE A 119 19.13 9.56 -6.61
C ILE A 119 19.14 8.47 -7.69
N GLN A 120 20.18 8.50 -8.55
CA GLN A 120 20.31 7.51 -9.62
C GLN A 120 20.41 6.10 -9.05
N ILE A 121 21.24 5.89 -8.02
CA ILE A 121 21.47 4.58 -7.39
C ILE A 121 20.15 4.07 -6.77
N ILE A 122 19.42 4.91 -6.04
CA ILE A 122 18.12 4.53 -5.46
C ILE A 122 17.11 4.22 -6.55
N THR A 123 17.06 5.02 -7.61
CA THR A 123 16.16 4.81 -8.75
C THR A 123 16.42 3.48 -9.45
N GLU A 124 17.69 3.17 -9.75
CA GLU A 124 18.07 1.88 -10.35
C GLU A 124 17.79 0.71 -9.42
N PHE A 125 18.04 0.88 -8.13
CA PHE A 125 17.75 -0.14 -7.13
C PHE A 125 16.25 -0.42 -7.02
N ILE A 126 15.40 0.62 -7.00
CA ILE A 126 13.94 0.47 -7.02
C ILE A 126 13.50 -0.25 -8.29
N LYS A 127 14.03 0.12 -9.47
CA LYS A 127 13.73 -0.57 -10.73
C LYS A 127 14.05 -2.06 -10.64
N SER A 128 15.17 -2.44 -10.04
CA SER A 128 15.54 -3.84 -9.87
C SER A 128 14.56 -4.63 -8.97
N LEU A 129 13.88 -3.95 -8.03
CA LEU A 129 12.84 -4.56 -7.19
C LEU A 129 11.50 -4.68 -7.94
N ILE A 130 11.25 -3.84 -8.94
CA ILE A 130 10.04 -3.87 -9.77
C ILE A 130 10.09 -5.04 -10.78
N GLU A 131 11.24 -5.22 -11.45
CA GLU A 131 11.39 -6.12 -12.60
C GLU A 131 11.10 -7.61 -12.31
N GLU A 132 11.21 -8.05 -11.07
CA GLU A 132 11.09 -9.47 -10.74
C GLU A 132 9.67 -10.06 -10.83
N HIS A 133 8.59 -9.24 -10.78
CA HIS A 133 7.20 -9.74 -10.85
C HIS A 133 6.24 -8.60 -11.21
N SER A 134 5.75 -8.51 -12.42
CA SER A 134 5.11 -7.27 -12.90
C SER A 134 3.60 -7.28 -13.08
N ASP A 135 2.93 -8.42 -13.11
CA ASP A 135 1.51 -8.44 -13.48
C ASP A 135 0.56 -8.38 -12.27
N THR A 136 0.47 -7.22 -11.65
CA THR A 136 -0.56 -6.92 -10.66
C THR A 136 -1.51 -5.84 -11.19
N THR A 137 -2.76 -5.84 -10.73
CA THR A 137 -3.80 -4.91 -11.22
C THR A 137 -3.38 -3.44 -11.08
N TYR A 138 -2.71 -3.09 -9.99
CA TYR A 138 -2.33 -1.71 -9.64
C TYR A 138 -0.84 -1.42 -9.81
N GLY A 139 0.00 -2.44 -10.01
CA GLY A 139 1.44 -2.23 -10.07
C GLY A 139 2.02 -1.71 -8.75
N LEU A 140 3.06 -0.89 -8.86
CA LEU A 140 3.62 -0.14 -7.73
C LEU A 140 2.62 0.93 -7.28
N VAL A 141 2.24 0.91 -6.00
CA VAL A 141 1.26 1.87 -5.43
C VAL A 141 1.90 2.95 -4.56
N GLY A 142 3.14 2.78 -4.14
CA GLY A 142 3.86 3.76 -3.34
C GLY A 142 5.25 3.32 -2.96
N ILE A 143 6.06 4.30 -2.56
CA ILE A 143 7.44 4.12 -2.10
C ILE A 143 7.59 4.72 -0.70
N ALA A 144 8.20 4.00 0.23
CA ALA A 144 8.65 4.51 1.51
C ALA A 144 10.18 4.53 1.55
N LEU A 145 10.77 5.62 2.03
CA LEU A 145 12.21 5.76 2.14
C LEU A 145 12.60 6.12 3.57
N GLY A 146 13.18 5.16 4.29
CA GLY A 146 13.81 5.37 5.60
C GLY A 146 15.19 6.01 5.43
N ILE A 147 15.44 7.09 6.16
CA ILE A 147 16.70 7.83 6.10
C ILE A 147 17.31 7.88 7.49
N HIS A 148 18.60 7.57 7.58
CA HIS A 148 19.34 7.72 8.82
C HIS A 148 19.61 9.21 9.09
N GLY A 149 18.66 9.88 9.69
CA GLY A 149 18.68 11.33 9.90
C GLY A 149 17.38 11.87 10.51
N VAL A 150 17.18 13.17 10.38
CA VAL A 150 15.96 13.85 10.82
C VAL A 150 15.16 14.26 9.60
N VAL A 151 13.94 13.78 9.53
CA VAL A 151 12.97 14.12 8.48
C VAL A 151 11.78 14.82 9.13
N ASN A 152 11.32 15.91 8.54
CA ASN A 152 10.11 16.61 8.95
C ASN A 152 9.26 16.97 7.74
N ASN A 153 7.97 16.61 7.77
CA ASN A 153 7.02 16.85 6.67
C ASN A 153 7.55 16.37 5.30
N ASN A 154 8.11 15.15 5.25
CA ASN A 154 8.74 14.57 4.06
C ASN A 154 9.92 15.40 3.49
N LYS A 155 10.56 16.22 4.32
CA LYS A 155 11.80 16.93 3.98
C LYS A 155 12.93 16.49 4.88
N ILE A 156 14.09 16.25 4.29
CA ILE A 156 15.32 15.93 5.02
C ILE A 156 15.83 17.20 5.65
N ILE A 157 15.94 17.20 6.99
CA ILE A 157 16.45 18.33 7.78
C ILE A 157 17.93 18.15 8.07
N PHE A 158 18.33 16.91 8.38
CA PHE A 158 19.71 16.60 8.75
C PHE A 158 20.02 15.13 8.50
N THR A 159 21.20 14.85 8.00
CA THR A 159 21.75 13.51 7.83
C THR A 159 23.21 13.49 8.29
N PRO A 160 23.60 12.65 9.26
CA PRO A 160 24.93 12.68 9.87
C PRO A 160 26.05 12.11 8.98
N TYR A 161 25.73 11.26 8.01
CA TYR A 161 26.73 10.49 7.23
C TYR A 161 26.84 10.93 5.78
N PHE A 162 25.79 11.55 5.24
CA PHE A 162 25.73 12.07 3.87
C PHE A 162 25.11 13.44 3.93
N ASP A 163 25.67 14.38 3.19
CA ASP A 163 24.95 15.62 2.95
C ASP A 163 23.89 15.39 1.87
N LEU A 164 22.65 15.23 2.32
CA LEU A 164 21.47 15.19 1.47
C LEU A 164 20.72 16.52 1.46
N SER A 165 21.29 17.58 2.03
CA SER A 165 20.71 18.91 2.02
C SER A 165 20.60 19.41 0.57
N GLY A 166 19.43 19.93 0.21
CA GLY A 166 19.16 20.37 -1.16
C GLY A 166 18.78 19.26 -2.15
N ILE A 167 18.79 17.98 -1.75
CA ILE A 167 18.32 16.87 -2.56
C ILE A 167 16.83 16.60 -2.29
N GLU A 168 15.98 16.84 -3.26
CA GLU A 168 14.53 16.59 -3.15
C GLU A 168 14.17 15.14 -3.50
N LEU A 169 14.69 14.16 -2.72
CA LEU A 169 14.51 12.72 -2.96
C LEU A 169 13.06 12.35 -3.20
N LYS A 170 12.13 12.87 -2.39
CA LYS A 170 10.70 12.60 -2.55
C LYS A 170 10.22 12.98 -3.96
N LYS A 171 10.47 14.22 -4.36
CA LYS A 171 10.03 14.75 -5.66
C LYS A 171 10.63 13.98 -6.83
N GLU A 172 11.92 13.72 -6.79
CA GLU A 172 12.63 12.98 -7.84
C GLU A 172 12.08 11.55 -8.01
N LEU A 173 11.77 10.87 -6.91
CA LEU A 173 11.16 9.55 -6.97
C LEU A 173 9.70 9.59 -7.44
N GLU A 174 8.91 10.56 -6.98
CA GLU A 174 7.54 10.77 -7.47
C GLU A 174 7.51 11.10 -8.97
N ASP A 175 8.46 11.91 -9.44
CA ASP A 175 8.61 12.22 -10.86
C ASP A 175 9.04 11.01 -11.69
N SER A 176 9.89 10.14 -11.14
CA SER A 176 10.38 8.95 -11.82
C SER A 176 9.37 7.81 -11.88
N PHE A 177 8.65 7.55 -10.80
CA PHE A 177 7.79 6.38 -10.66
C PHE A 177 6.28 6.69 -10.73
N LYS A 178 5.89 7.95 -10.69
CA LYS A 178 4.49 8.43 -10.74
C LYS A 178 3.60 7.86 -9.63
N VAL A 179 4.19 7.58 -8.46
CA VAL A 179 3.47 7.09 -7.27
C VAL A 179 3.87 7.93 -6.05
N PRO A 180 3.01 7.99 -5.01
CA PRO A 180 3.34 8.69 -3.78
C PRO A 180 4.62 8.16 -3.14
N THR A 181 5.48 9.07 -2.68
CA THR A 181 6.71 8.75 -1.95
C THR A 181 6.67 9.39 -0.57
N TYR A 182 7.08 8.65 0.45
CA TYR A 182 7.11 9.06 1.85
C TYR A 182 8.53 8.91 2.41
N LEU A 183 8.97 9.93 3.19
CA LEU A 183 10.26 9.95 3.87
C LEU A 183 10.05 9.84 5.38
#